data_a1a79929c19c0756a761e755e64451f1
#
_entry.id   a1a79929c19c0756a761e755e64451f1
#
_cell.length_a   1.000
_cell.length_b   1.000
_cell.length_c   1.000
_cell.angle_alpha   90.00
_cell.angle_beta   90.00
_cell.angle_gamma   90.00
#
_symmetry.space_group_name_H-M   'P 1'
#
loop_
_entity.id
_entity.type
_entity.pdbx_description
1 polymer ?
#
loop_
_entity_poly.entity_id
_entity_poly.type
_entity_poly.pdbx_seq_one_letter_code
_entity_poly.pdbx_strand_id
1 'polypeptide(L)'
;MLITIDAYKDIDAKKLMDIYSESNYENTDYFCPDEVDKTVAVKMVEDRFLDYLQNEFWAREGASYWVLEKDGVWISACRISKIQSGLYYLEALETRPDYRGNGYASLLLSEIVESLKKTGAFRICDCVGKKNIASLRTHEKAGFMIVSEEGYDYLQNESEPQQFGLEYRFYEE
;
A
#
# COMPACT_ATOMS: atom_id res chain seq x y z
N MET A 1 -8.62 6.21 -13.29
CA MET A 1 -8.23 7.55 -12.79
C MET A 1 -7.43 7.37 -11.51
N LEU A 2 -6.33 8.11 -11.36
CA LEU A 2 -5.57 8.14 -10.10
C LEU A 2 -6.23 9.13 -9.14
N ILE A 3 -6.45 8.71 -7.89
CA ILE A 3 -6.96 9.53 -6.79
C ILE A 3 -5.92 9.54 -5.69
N THR A 4 -5.63 10.72 -5.14
CA THR A 4 -4.80 10.88 -3.95
C THR A 4 -5.67 11.38 -2.80
N ILE A 5 -5.56 10.77 -1.64
CA ILE A 5 -6.34 11.08 -0.44
C ILE A 5 -5.34 11.43 0.66
N ASP A 6 -5.38 12.69 1.10
CA ASP A 6 -4.41 13.25 2.05
C ASP A 6 -4.97 13.40 3.47
N ALA A 7 -6.24 13.04 3.68
CA ALA A 7 -6.88 13.11 4.99
C ALA A 7 -7.95 12.02 5.18
N TYR A 8 -8.06 11.51 6.41
CA TYR A 8 -9.02 10.46 6.76
C TYR A 8 -10.47 10.81 6.40
N LYS A 9 -10.89 12.07 6.57
CA LYS A 9 -12.24 12.53 6.27
C LYS A 9 -12.67 12.35 4.81
N ASP A 10 -11.70 12.22 3.89
CA ASP A 10 -11.93 12.13 2.45
C ASP A 10 -11.94 10.67 1.96
N ILE A 11 -11.78 9.69 2.88
CA ILE A 11 -11.78 8.27 2.56
C ILE A 11 -13.21 7.74 2.40
N ASP A 12 -13.45 6.96 1.35
CA ASP A 12 -14.62 6.09 1.26
C ASP A 12 -14.27 4.75 1.89
N ALA A 13 -14.62 4.59 3.18
CA ALA A 13 -14.26 3.42 3.95
C ALA A 13 -14.78 2.13 3.32
N LYS A 14 -16.01 2.14 2.75
CA LYS A 14 -16.58 0.95 2.11
C LYS A 14 -15.78 0.54 0.88
N LYS A 15 -15.49 1.48 -0.01
CA LYS A 15 -14.68 1.20 -1.22
C LYS A 15 -13.27 0.74 -0.88
N LEU A 16 -12.69 1.28 0.20
CA LEU A 16 -11.38 0.86 0.67
C LEU A 16 -11.41 -0.57 1.20
N MET A 17 -12.37 -0.91 2.06
CA MET A 17 -12.51 -2.26 2.61
C MET A 17 -12.79 -3.31 1.52
N ASP A 18 -13.49 -2.95 0.45
CA ASP A 18 -13.67 -3.83 -0.72
C ASP A 18 -12.32 -4.22 -1.38
N ILE A 19 -11.32 -3.34 -1.38
CA ILE A 19 -9.96 -3.64 -1.89
C ILE A 19 -9.27 -4.65 -0.96
N TYR A 20 -9.33 -4.43 0.35
CA TYR A 20 -8.64 -5.23 1.37
C TYR A 20 -9.48 -6.40 1.91
N SER A 21 -10.57 -6.75 1.24
CA SER A 21 -11.54 -7.73 1.76
C SER A 21 -10.93 -9.11 2.05
N GLU A 22 -10.01 -9.58 1.22
CA GLU A 22 -9.35 -10.86 1.42
C GLU A 22 -8.34 -10.80 2.56
N SER A 23 -7.45 -9.82 2.56
CA SER A 23 -6.47 -9.66 3.64
C SER A 23 -7.14 -9.37 4.99
N ASN A 24 -8.24 -8.61 5.03
CA ASN A 24 -9.03 -8.42 6.24
C ASN A 24 -9.61 -9.75 6.74
N TYR A 25 -10.10 -10.59 5.83
CA TYR A 25 -10.59 -11.93 6.18
C TYR A 25 -9.46 -12.84 6.71
N GLU A 26 -8.31 -12.87 6.05
CA GLU A 26 -7.14 -13.67 6.47
C GLU A 26 -6.59 -13.21 7.83
N ASN A 27 -6.59 -11.91 8.07
CA ASN A 27 -6.10 -11.31 9.31
C ASN A 27 -7.02 -11.54 10.52
N THR A 28 -8.22 -12.08 10.35
CA THR A 28 -9.13 -12.36 11.49
C THR A 28 -8.53 -13.36 12.46
N ASP A 29 -7.79 -14.37 11.98
CA ASP A 29 -7.19 -15.40 12.84
C ASP A 29 -6.07 -14.82 13.72
N TYR A 30 -5.44 -13.74 13.30
CA TYR A 30 -4.41 -13.06 14.05
C TYR A 30 -4.98 -12.01 15.02
N PHE A 31 -5.91 -11.16 14.55
CA PHE A 31 -6.41 -10.05 15.36
C PHE A 31 -7.62 -10.40 16.23
N CYS A 32 -8.37 -11.45 15.88
CA CYS A 32 -9.61 -11.85 16.55
C CYS A 32 -9.65 -13.38 16.77
N PRO A 33 -8.62 -13.98 17.39
CA PRO A 33 -8.49 -15.44 17.48
C PRO A 33 -9.62 -16.12 18.26
N ASP A 34 -10.27 -15.38 19.17
CA ASP A 34 -11.35 -15.89 20.04
C ASP A 34 -12.75 -15.66 19.45
N GLU A 35 -12.88 -14.93 18.32
CA GLU A 35 -14.18 -14.68 17.71
C GLU A 35 -14.55 -15.80 16.73
N VAL A 36 -15.65 -16.48 17.02
CA VAL A 36 -16.13 -17.62 16.21
C VAL A 36 -16.99 -17.21 15.02
N ASP A 37 -17.64 -16.05 15.08
CA ASP A 37 -18.40 -15.50 13.97
C ASP A 37 -17.46 -14.73 13.04
N LYS A 38 -17.16 -15.31 11.90
CA LYS A 38 -16.24 -14.76 10.91
C LYS A 38 -16.68 -13.38 10.38
N THR A 39 -18.00 -13.13 10.31
CA THR A 39 -18.53 -11.83 9.87
C THR A 39 -18.23 -10.75 10.91
N VAL A 40 -18.40 -11.08 12.19
CA VAL A 40 -18.05 -10.20 13.31
C VAL A 40 -16.54 -9.96 13.33
N ALA A 41 -15.73 -11.03 13.21
CA ALA A 41 -14.27 -10.94 13.19
C ALA A 41 -13.76 -10.02 12.04
N VAL A 42 -14.28 -10.17 10.82
CA VAL A 42 -13.94 -9.29 9.69
C VAL A 42 -14.27 -7.84 10.01
N LYS A 43 -15.45 -7.56 10.56
CA LYS A 43 -15.82 -6.20 10.93
C LYS A 43 -14.89 -5.61 11.99
N MET A 44 -14.46 -6.41 12.97
CA MET A 44 -13.49 -5.97 13.98
C MET A 44 -12.13 -5.63 13.35
N VAL A 45 -11.66 -6.41 12.36
CA VAL A 45 -10.41 -6.11 11.63
C VAL A 45 -10.54 -4.83 10.82
N GLU A 46 -11.67 -4.64 10.10
CA GLU A 46 -11.95 -3.42 9.35
C GLU A 46 -11.98 -2.17 10.23
N ASP A 47 -12.67 -2.25 11.38
CA ASP A 47 -12.77 -1.13 12.33
C ASP A 47 -11.37 -0.79 12.90
N ARG A 48 -10.55 -1.79 13.19
CA ARG A 48 -9.18 -1.63 13.63
C ARG A 48 -8.29 -0.99 12.57
N PHE A 49 -8.48 -1.39 11.31
CA PHE A 49 -7.78 -0.79 10.18
C PHE A 49 -8.15 0.68 9.99
N LEU A 50 -9.44 1.02 10.05
CA LEU A 50 -9.89 2.41 9.95
C LEU A 50 -9.40 3.27 11.12
N ASP A 51 -9.40 2.71 12.35
CA ASP A 51 -8.85 3.37 13.54
C ASP A 51 -7.35 3.68 13.37
N TYR A 52 -6.56 2.71 12.90
CA TYR A 52 -5.14 2.92 12.56
C TYR A 52 -4.96 4.04 11.52
N LEU A 53 -5.77 4.04 10.46
CA LEU A 53 -5.69 5.09 9.44
C LEU A 53 -5.97 6.47 10.03
N GLN A 54 -6.99 6.59 10.87
CA GLN A 54 -7.38 7.85 11.48
C GLN A 54 -6.37 8.36 12.50
N ASN A 55 -5.90 7.50 13.39
CA ASN A 55 -5.17 7.90 14.59
C ASN A 55 -3.65 7.79 14.46
N GLU A 56 -3.16 6.98 13.51
CA GLU A 56 -1.72 6.76 13.35
C GLU A 56 -1.21 7.13 11.95
N PHE A 57 -1.83 6.61 10.88
CA PHE A 57 -1.33 6.85 9.53
C PHE A 57 -1.39 8.31 9.15
N TRP A 58 -2.56 8.95 9.20
CA TRP A 58 -2.69 10.38 8.87
C TRP A 58 -2.28 11.34 9.98
N ALA A 59 -1.86 10.86 11.15
CA ALA A 59 -1.14 11.68 12.12
C ALA A 59 0.29 12.02 11.66
N ARG A 60 0.81 11.30 10.66
CA ARG A 60 2.14 11.54 10.09
C ARG A 60 2.06 12.59 8.97
N GLU A 61 2.96 13.56 8.99
CA GLU A 61 3.08 14.53 7.91
C GLU A 61 3.48 13.84 6.59
N GLY A 62 2.80 14.19 5.50
CA GLY A 62 3.09 13.64 4.17
C GLY A 62 2.60 12.21 3.95
N ALA A 63 1.69 11.71 4.82
CA ALA A 63 0.99 10.45 4.59
C ALA A 63 -0.16 10.65 3.60
N SER A 64 -0.25 9.78 2.61
CA SER A 64 -1.30 9.81 1.58
C SER A 64 -1.71 8.41 1.14
N TYR A 65 -2.98 8.24 0.84
CA TYR A 65 -3.51 7.06 0.17
C TYR A 65 -3.60 7.31 -1.34
N TRP A 66 -3.15 6.37 -2.14
CA TRP A 66 -3.20 6.44 -3.59
C TRP A 66 -4.09 5.32 -4.11
N VAL A 67 -5.07 5.68 -4.91
CA VAL A 67 -6.13 4.77 -5.35
C VAL A 67 -6.28 4.83 -6.86
N LEU A 68 -6.35 3.68 -7.51
CA LEU A 68 -6.76 3.54 -8.90
C LEU A 68 -8.26 3.29 -8.96
N GLU A 69 -8.99 4.23 -9.54
CA GLU A 69 -10.44 4.13 -9.75
C GLU A 69 -10.78 3.88 -11.22
N LYS A 70 -11.77 3.05 -11.46
CA LYS A 70 -12.39 2.85 -12.77
C LYS A 70 -13.91 2.72 -12.61
N ASP A 71 -14.65 3.54 -13.34
CA ASP A 71 -16.13 3.52 -13.37
C ASP A 71 -16.75 3.64 -11.95
N GLY A 72 -16.16 4.48 -11.10
CA GLY A 72 -16.61 4.70 -9.72
C GLY A 72 -16.21 3.61 -8.72
N VAL A 73 -15.50 2.57 -9.18
CA VAL A 73 -15.00 1.46 -8.34
C VAL A 73 -13.53 1.68 -8.02
N TRP A 74 -13.16 1.56 -6.75
CA TRP A 74 -11.77 1.53 -6.33
C TRP A 74 -11.19 0.13 -6.55
N ILE A 75 -10.18 0.04 -7.41
CA ILE A 75 -9.65 -1.24 -7.89
C ILE A 75 -8.38 -1.66 -7.18
N SER A 76 -7.47 -0.72 -7.00
CA SER A 76 -6.18 -0.95 -6.36
C SER A 76 -5.79 0.27 -5.53
N ALA A 77 -5.12 0.04 -4.42
CA ALA A 77 -4.68 1.11 -3.54
C ALA A 77 -3.34 0.77 -2.88
N CYS A 78 -2.65 1.81 -2.42
CA CYS A 78 -1.49 1.71 -1.54
C CYS A 78 -1.39 2.95 -0.67
N ARG A 79 -0.57 2.85 0.37
CA ARG A 79 -0.19 3.97 1.23
C ARG A 79 1.19 4.46 0.85
N ILE A 80 1.39 5.77 0.88
CA ILE A 80 2.70 6.40 0.71
C ILE A 80 2.91 7.38 1.84
N SER A 81 4.06 7.24 2.49
CA SER A 81 4.54 8.15 3.52
C SER A 81 5.79 8.87 3.02
N LYS A 82 5.81 10.20 3.10
CA LYS A 82 7.01 11.00 2.83
C LYS A 82 7.91 10.95 4.05
N ILE A 83 9.03 10.24 3.95
CA ILE A 83 9.98 10.08 5.06
C ILE A 83 10.84 11.32 5.22
N GLN A 84 11.30 11.87 4.10
CA GLN A 84 12.04 13.13 4.00
C GLN A 84 11.97 13.68 2.56
N SER A 85 12.59 14.80 2.29
CA SER A 85 12.63 15.34 0.93
C SER A 85 13.21 14.33 -0.06
N GLY A 86 12.45 13.99 -1.10
CA GLY A 86 12.84 13.04 -2.13
C GLY A 86 12.87 11.56 -1.70
N LEU A 87 12.43 11.22 -0.48
CA LEU A 87 12.31 9.83 -0.03
C LEU A 87 10.88 9.51 0.41
N TYR A 88 10.30 8.53 -0.25
CA TYR A 88 8.96 8.01 0.03
C TYR A 88 9.02 6.52 0.41
N TYR A 89 8.13 6.11 1.30
CA TYR A 89 7.94 4.71 1.67
C TYR A 89 6.53 4.28 1.27
N LEU A 90 6.47 3.19 0.50
CA LEU A 90 5.24 2.59 0.01
C LEU A 90 4.91 1.37 0.86
N GLU A 91 3.65 1.19 1.18
CA GLU A 91 3.16 0.04 1.93
C GLU A 91 1.72 -0.32 1.53
N ALA A 92 1.31 -1.54 1.89
CA ALA A 92 -0.05 -2.01 1.73
C ALA A 92 -0.61 -1.91 0.30
N LEU A 93 0.22 -2.18 -0.71
CA LEU A 93 -0.23 -2.29 -2.09
C LEU A 93 -1.16 -3.49 -2.24
N GLU A 94 -2.41 -3.23 -2.58
CA GLU A 94 -3.38 -4.27 -2.81
C GLU A 94 -4.30 -3.98 -3.99
N THR A 95 -4.79 -5.05 -4.61
CA THR A 95 -5.81 -4.99 -5.67
C THR A 95 -7.01 -5.81 -5.24
N ARG A 96 -8.18 -5.23 -5.38
CA ARG A 96 -9.46 -5.87 -5.13
C ARG A 96 -9.50 -7.27 -5.77
N PRO A 97 -9.91 -8.34 -5.06
CA PRO A 97 -9.77 -9.71 -5.51
C PRO A 97 -10.34 -9.99 -6.91
N ASP A 98 -11.51 -9.44 -7.23
CA ASP A 98 -12.20 -9.62 -8.51
C ASP A 98 -11.55 -8.87 -9.69
N TYR A 99 -10.56 -8.01 -9.43
CA TYR A 99 -9.80 -7.26 -10.44
C TYR A 99 -8.35 -7.71 -10.59
N ARG A 100 -7.91 -8.71 -9.81
CA ARG A 100 -6.51 -9.23 -9.89
C ARG A 100 -6.21 -9.85 -11.25
N GLY A 101 -4.93 -10.00 -11.55
CA GLY A 101 -4.47 -10.60 -12.82
C GLY A 101 -4.55 -9.67 -14.05
N ASN A 102 -5.10 -8.46 -13.91
CA ASN A 102 -5.27 -7.50 -15.01
C ASN A 102 -4.22 -6.38 -15.03
N GLY A 103 -3.18 -6.44 -14.19
CA GLY A 103 -2.08 -5.47 -14.16
C GLY A 103 -2.40 -4.14 -13.46
N TYR A 104 -3.51 -4.04 -12.74
CA TYR A 104 -3.92 -2.78 -12.11
C TYR A 104 -2.97 -2.31 -11.00
N ALA A 105 -2.36 -3.21 -10.24
CA ALA A 105 -1.35 -2.81 -9.26
C ALA A 105 -0.11 -2.19 -9.92
N SER A 106 0.40 -2.79 -11.00
CA SER A 106 1.52 -2.21 -11.77
C SER A 106 1.13 -0.87 -12.40
N LEU A 107 -0.11 -0.73 -12.88
CA LEU A 107 -0.62 0.53 -13.41
C LEU A 107 -0.67 1.60 -12.31
N LEU A 108 -1.18 1.27 -11.11
CA LEU A 108 -1.19 2.18 -9.97
C LEU A 108 0.21 2.67 -9.65
N LEU A 109 1.18 1.76 -9.51
CA LEU A 109 2.57 2.13 -9.23
C LEU A 109 3.16 3.05 -10.33
N SER A 110 2.89 2.76 -11.60
CA SER A 110 3.35 3.59 -12.71
C SER A 110 2.75 4.99 -12.68
N GLU A 111 1.46 5.11 -12.41
CA GLU A 111 0.78 6.42 -12.29
C GLU A 111 1.31 7.25 -11.11
N ILE A 112 1.63 6.59 -9.98
CA ILE A 112 2.28 7.23 -8.82
C ILE A 112 3.64 7.78 -9.21
N VAL A 113 4.46 6.95 -9.85
CA VAL A 113 5.80 7.34 -10.34
C VAL A 113 5.69 8.57 -11.25
N GLU A 114 4.80 8.55 -12.24
CA GLU A 114 4.61 9.67 -13.17
C GLU A 114 4.10 10.94 -12.46
N SER A 115 3.30 10.78 -11.41
CA SER A 115 2.86 11.91 -10.59
C SER A 115 4.02 12.52 -9.81
N LEU A 116 4.85 11.69 -9.17
CA LEU A 116 5.97 12.14 -8.35
C LEU A 116 7.13 12.72 -9.17
N LYS A 117 7.33 12.31 -10.42
CA LYS A 117 8.33 12.92 -11.34
C LYS A 117 8.14 14.43 -11.50
N LYS A 118 6.94 14.94 -11.32
CA LYS A 118 6.64 16.37 -11.38
C LYS A 118 7.14 17.14 -10.14
N THR A 119 7.56 16.46 -9.10
CA THR A 119 8.02 17.05 -7.83
C THR A 119 9.55 17.13 -7.69
N GLY A 120 10.29 16.66 -8.70
CA GLY A 120 11.75 16.59 -8.69
C GLY A 120 12.29 15.18 -8.53
N ALA A 121 13.58 15.04 -8.27
CA ALA A 121 14.23 13.75 -8.05
C ALA A 121 13.74 13.07 -6.77
N PHE A 122 13.51 11.74 -6.83
CA PHE A 122 12.99 10.99 -5.68
C PHE A 122 13.38 9.50 -5.70
N ARG A 123 13.18 8.87 -4.55
CA ARG A 123 13.19 7.42 -4.35
C ARG A 123 11.88 6.99 -3.69
N ILE A 124 11.34 5.85 -4.13
CA ILE A 124 10.26 5.15 -3.42
C ILE A 124 10.85 3.82 -2.94
N CYS A 125 10.82 3.57 -1.64
CA CYS A 125 11.22 2.31 -1.03
C CYS A 125 9.98 1.50 -0.65
N ASP A 126 10.10 0.17 -0.70
CA ASP A 126 9.07 -0.78 -0.25
C ASP A 126 9.74 -2.05 0.30
N CYS A 127 9.01 -2.78 1.14
CA CYS A 127 9.38 -4.10 1.62
C CYS A 127 8.39 -5.14 1.08
N VAL A 128 8.90 -6.13 0.35
CA VAL A 128 8.05 -7.19 -0.23
C VAL A 128 8.53 -8.56 0.23
N GLY A 129 7.60 -9.35 0.77
CA GLY A 129 7.88 -10.70 1.24
C GLY A 129 8.57 -11.55 0.15
N LYS A 130 9.67 -12.22 0.51
CA LYS A 130 10.52 -13.01 -0.42
C LYS A 130 9.75 -14.10 -1.17
N LYS A 131 8.64 -14.58 -0.59
CA LYS A 131 7.76 -15.59 -1.19
C LYS A 131 6.59 -14.99 -1.99
N ASN A 132 6.39 -13.67 -1.93
CA ASN A 132 5.30 -12.99 -2.63
C ASN A 132 5.69 -12.66 -4.08
N ILE A 133 5.78 -13.73 -4.90
CA ILE A 133 6.20 -13.61 -6.31
C ILE A 133 5.30 -12.69 -7.12
N ALA A 134 4.01 -12.65 -6.80
CA ALA A 134 3.05 -11.79 -7.49
C ALA A 134 3.38 -10.29 -7.25
N SER A 135 3.64 -9.91 -6.01
CA SER A 135 4.03 -8.55 -5.65
C SER A 135 5.38 -8.18 -6.25
N LEU A 136 6.40 -9.06 -6.15
CA LEU A 136 7.73 -8.83 -6.74
C LEU A 136 7.64 -8.54 -8.24
N ARG A 137 6.89 -9.34 -9.00
CA ARG A 137 6.67 -9.12 -10.44
C ARG A 137 5.89 -7.83 -10.74
N THR A 138 4.96 -7.45 -9.85
CA THR A 138 4.20 -6.22 -9.97
C THR A 138 5.10 -5.00 -9.87
N HIS A 139 5.99 -4.99 -8.88
CA HIS A 139 6.98 -3.94 -8.66
C HIS A 139 8.01 -3.87 -9.79
N GLU A 140 8.54 -5.00 -10.22
CA GLU A 140 9.48 -5.08 -11.35
C GLU A 140 8.88 -4.47 -12.63
N LYS A 141 7.61 -4.79 -12.95
CA LYS A 141 6.91 -4.20 -14.11
C LYS A 141 6.75 -2.68 -14.01
N ALA A 142 6.67 -2.13 -12.81
CA ALA A 142 6.61 -0.69 -12.56
C ALA A 142 8.00 -0.04 -12.44
N GLY A 143 9.08 -0.81 -12.66
CA GLY A 143 10.46 -0.31 -12.68
C GLY A 143 11.15 -0.31 -11.31
N PHE A 144 10.57 -0.92 -10.29
CA PHE A 144 11.27 -1.15 -9.02
C PHE A 144 12.32 -2.26 -9.16
N MET A 145 13.39 -2.13 -8.41
CA MET A 145 14.46 -3.12 -8.33
C MET A 145 14.65 -3.61 -6.90
N ILE A 146 15.01 -4.88 -6.73
CA ILE A 146 15.51 -5.38 -5.44
C ILE A 146 16.88 -4.77 -5.20
N VAL A 147 17.03 -4.03 -4.12
CA VAL A 147 18.28 -3.35 -3.74
C VAL A 147 18.88 -3.93 -2.47
N SER A 148 18.13 -4.74 -1.72
CA SER A 148 18.61 -5.38 -0.49
C SER A 148 17.94 -6.74 -0.29
N GLU A 149 18.73 -7.70 0.24
CA GLU A 149 18.25 -9.00 0.71
C GLU A 149 17.39 -8.91 1.98
N GLU A 150 17.52 -7.83 2.73
CA GLU A 150 16.69 -7.52 3.88
C GLU A 150 15.96 -6.21 3.64
N GLY A 151 14.64 -6.21 3.83
CA GLY A 151 13.83 -5.01 3.80
C GLY A 151 14.13 -4.10 4.98
N TYR A 152 13.72 -2.85 4.86
CA TYR A 152 13.81 -1.89 5.95
C TYR A 152 12.51 -1.09 6.03
N ASP A 153 11.78 -1.27 7.14
CA ASP A 153 10.58 -0.49 7.43
C ASP A 153 10.97 0.90 7.95
N TYR A 154 10.79 1.90 7.11
CA TYR A 154 11.11 3.29 7.43
C TYR A 154 10.16 3.91 8.46
N LEU A 155 8.99 3.33 8.71
CA LEU A 155 8.02 3.86 9.66
C LEU A 155 8.25 3.32 11.07
N GLN A 156 8.65 2.04 11.17
CA GLN A 156 8.99 1.38 12.42
C GLN A 156 10.49 1.50 12.75
N ASN A 157 11.30 1.87 11.77
CA ASN A 157 12.76 1.95 11.86
C ASN A 157 13.37 0.57 12.21
N GLU A 158 12.89 -0.47 11.51
CA GLU A 158 13.24 -1.87 11.77
C GLU A 158 13.66 -2.60 10.49
N SER A 159 14.55 -3.59 10.65
CA SER A 159 14.93 -4.51 9.56
C SER A 159 13.88 -5.60 9.41
N GLU A 160 13.59 -5.95 8.14
CA GLU A 160 12.62 -6.97 7.75
C GLU A 160 13.32 -8.14 7.02
N PRO A 161 13.93 -9.10 7.76
CA PRO A 161 14.77 -10.15 7.16
C PRO A 161 14.00 -11.10 6.23
N GLN A 162 12.67 -11.22 6.38
CA GLN A 162 11.83 -12.07 5.54
C GLN A 162 11.33 -11.39 4.26
N GLN A 163 11.70 -10.13 4.08
CA GLN A 163 11.30 -9.30 2.95
C GLN A 163 12.54 -8.84 2.17
N PHE A 164 12.40 -8.62 0.86
CA PHE A 164 13.36 -7.85 0.09
C PHE A 164 13.11 -6.38 0.26
N GLY A 165 14.17 -5.57 0.28
CA GLY A 165 14.09 -4.14 0.08
C GLY A 165 14.03 -3.81 -1.40
N LEU A 166 12.97 -3.14 -1.83
CA LEU A 166 12.76 -2.69 -3.19
C LEU A 166 12.88 -1.18 -3.28
N GLU A 167 13.32 -0.69 -4.44
CA GLU A 167 13.44 0.73 -4.67
C GLU A 167 13.13 1.09 -6.12
N TYR A 168 12.39 2.19 -6.32
CA TYR A 168 12.32 2.94 -7.57
C TYR A 168 13.08 4.26 -7.40
N ARG A 169 13.92 4.65 -8.38
CA ARG A 169 14.67 5.91 -8.38
C ARG A 169 14.39 6.72 -9.62
N PHE A 170 14.16 8.01 -9.40
CA PHE A 170 14.13 9.00 -10.45
C PHE A 170 15.16 10.08 -10.18
N TYR A 171 15.97 10.38 -11.19
CA TYR A 171 16.95 11.46 -11.19
C TYR A 171 16.51 12.51 -12.19
N GLU A 172 16.60 13.79 -11.83
CA GLU A 172 16.49 14.87 -12.82
C GLU A 172 17.75 14.87 -13.69
N GLU A 173 17.56 15.00 -15.02
CA GLU A 173 18.66 15.20 -15.97
C GLU A 173 19.20 16.63 -15.90
#